data_e396ecff021b6587b2240ab8600194e4
#
_entry.id   e396ecff021b6587b2240ab8600194e4
#
_cell.length_a   1.000
_cell.length_b   1.000
_cell.length_c   1.000
_cell.angle_alpha   90.00
_cell.angle_beta   90.00
_cell.angle_gamma   90.00
#
_symmetry.space_group_name_H-M   'P 1'
#
loop_
_entity.id
_entity.type
_entity.pdbx_description
1 polymer ?
#
loop_
_entity_poly.entity_id
_entity_poly.type
_entity_poly.pdbx_seq_one_letter_code
_entity_poly.pdbx_strand_id
1 'polypeptide(L)'
;MQASPPGSGPPSLRIAPVRSRRYKDSDDRSRGGRVLAKSPKVLILNGPNLNMLGVRETAIYGTQTLADIERLCVRKAKDVGLAADFRQSNMEGELVTWVQEARTKSDGIIINPGAYGHTSIALLDALRMTGKPVIELHLSNIHRREEFRHHTYVSQAATGIICGLGAHGYVLAVEAMAELINKKDSA
;
A
#
# COMPACT_ATOMS: atom_id res chain seq x y z
N MET A 1 -28.70 -80.44 -22.13
CA MET A 1 -28.41 -79.10 -21.62
C MET A 1 -27.46 -79.29 -20.46
N GLN A 2 -26.17 -79.06 -20.68
CA GLN A 2 -25.12 -79.30 -19.69
C GLN A 2 -24.65 -77.93 -19.13
N ALA A 3 -24.62 -77.83 -17.82
CA ALA A 3 -24.12 -76.68 -17.10
C ALA A 3 -22.59 -76.80 -16.97
N SER A 4 -21.87 -75.66 -17.24
CA SER A 4 -20.42 -75.51 -17.08
C SER A 4 -20.06 -75.21 -15.64
N PRO A 5 -18.89 -75.63 -15.12
CA PRO A 5 -18.46 -75.39 -13.75
C PRO A 5 -17.81 -73.99 -13.57
N PRO A 6 -17.76 -73.44 -12.30
CA PRO A 6 -17.23 -72.15 -12.02
C PRO A 6 -15.70 -72.13 -12.01
N GLY A 7 -15.15 -71.04 -12.57
CA GLY A 7 -13.71 -70.75 -12.66
C GLY A 7 -13.06 -70.35 -11.34
N SER A 8 -11.86 -70.89 -11.15
CA SER A 8 -10.93 -70.61 -10.05
C SER A 8 -10.35 -69.16 -10.09
N GLY A 9 -10.54 -68.43 -9.04
CA GLY A 9 -9.92 -67.14 -8.88
C GLY A 9 -8.40 -67.16 -8.53
N PRO A 10 -7.64 -66.12 -8.81
CA PRO A 10 -6.20 -66.12 -8.60
C PRO A 10 -5.79 -66.03 -7.13
N PRO A 11 -4.60 -66.53 -6.75
CA PRO A 11 -4.17 -66.61 -5.36
C PRO A 11 -3.82 -65.21 -4.77
N SER A 12 -4.24 -65.00 -3.54
CA SER A 12 -3.93 -63.79 -2.79
C SER A 12 -2.46 -63.70 -2.36
N LEU A 13 -1.76 -62.70 -2.85
CA LEU A 13 -0.40 -62.34 -2.38
C LEU A 13 -0.46 -61.74 -0.98
N ARG A 14 0.07 -62.48 0.02
CA ARG A 14 0.30 -61.91 1.37
C ARG A 14 1.57 -61.09 1.36
N ILE A 15 1.42 -59.79 1.51
CA ILE A 15 2.56 -58.85 1.70
C ILE A 15 2.90 -58.84 3.20
N ALA A 16 4.14 -59.24 3.53
CA ALA A 16 4.66 -59.16 4.89
C ALA A 16 4.85 -57.70 5.36
N PRO A 17 4.66 -57.40 6.66
CA PRO A 17 4.79 -56.01 7.16
C PRO A 17 6.27 -55.59 7.15
N VAL A 18 6.54 -54.47 6.50
CA VAL A 18 7.84 -53.77 6.53
C VAL A 18 8.03 -53.21 7.92
N ARG A 19 9.08 -53.66 8.64
CA ARG A 19 9.53 -53.07 9.90
C ARG A 19 9.98 -51.64 9.66
N SER A 20 9.23 -50.66 10.19
CA SER A 20 9.65 -49.27 10.24
C SER A 20 10.85 -49.11 11.19
N ARG A 21 12.01 -48.78 10.64
CA ARG A 21 13.15 -48.28 11.43
C ARG A 21 12.70 -46.94 12.04
N ARG A 22 12.63 -46.88 13.37
CA ARG A 22 12.53 -45.60 14.11
C ARG A 22 13.80 -44.81 13.83
N TYR A 23 13.67 -43.77 13.06
CA TYR A 23 14.66 -42.69 12.94
C TYR A 23 14.64 -41.93 14.27
N LYS A 24 15.78 -41.89 14.97
CA LYS A 24 15.94 -41.04 16.17
C LYS A 24 15.90 -39.60 15.67
N ASP A 25 14.83 -38.88 15.99
CA ASP A 25 14.77 -37.44 15.88
C ASP A 25 15.76 -36.83 16.84
N SER A 26 16.90 -36.39 16.31
CA SER A 26 17.82 -35.50 17.04
C SER A 26 17.16 -34.14 17.15
N ASP A 27 16.87 -33.77 18.35
CA ASP A 27 16.33 -32.51 18.83
C ASP A 27 17.20 -31.32 18.34
N ASP A 28 16.89 -30.75 17.18
CA ASP A 28 17.44 -29.45 16.72
C ASP A 28 16.40 -28.35 16.99
N ARG A 29 16.19 -28.06 18.29
CA ARG A 29 15.41 -26.92 18.76
C ARG A 29 16.25 -25.66 18.79
N SER A 30 16.76 -25.20 17.66
CA SER A 30 17.40 -23.87 17.60
C SER A 30 17.42 -23.27 16.20
N ARG A 31 16.27 -23.16 15.57
CA ARG A 31 16.05 -22.17 14.52
C ARG A 31 14.68 -21.56 14.75
N GLY A 32 14.66 -20.56 15.62
CA GLY A 32 13.53 -19.65 15.72
C GLY A 32 13.26 -19.08 14.34
N GLY A 33 12.26 -19.60 13.64
CA GLY A 33 11.75 -19.03 12.41
C GLY A 33 11.33 -17.60 12.71
N ARG A 34 12.18 -16.63 12.36
CA ARG A 34 11.83 -15.22 12.38
C ARG A 34 10.66 -15.09 11.39
N VAL A 35 9.44 -15.07 11.90
CA VAL A 35 8.29 -14.65 11.13
C VAL A 35 8.67 -13.27 10.61
N LEU A 36 8.96 -13.16 9.32
CA LEU A 36 9.26 -11.87 8.69
C LEU A 36 8.02 -11.01 8.91
N ALA A 37 8.11 -10.07 9.84
CA ALA A 37 7.05 -9.11 10.08
C ALA A 37 6.73 -8.44 8.74
N LYS A 38 5.45 -8.44 8.37
CA LYS A 38 4.99 -7.82 7.13
C LYS A 38 5.36 -6.34 7.18
N SER A 39 6.11 -5.85 6.17
CA SER A 39 6.46 -4.44 6.08
C SER A 39 5.22 -3.55 6.22
N PRO A 40 5.27 -2.50 7.06
CA PRO A 40 4.17 -1.54 7.15
C PRO A 40 3.83 -0.97 5.78
N LYS A 41 2.55 -0.70 5.54
CA LYS A 41 2.04 -0.31 4.23
C LYS A 41 1.60 1.14 4.23
N VAL A 42 2.08 1.94 3.27
CA VAL A 42 1.63 3.30 3.02
C VAL A 42 0.74 3.35 1.78
N LEU A 43 -0.45 3.93 1.91
CA LEU A 43 -1.32 4.26 0.78
C LEU A 43 -0.93 5.64 0.24
N ILE A 44 -0.62 5.73 -1.06
CA ILE A 44 -0.28 6.97 -1.76
C ILE A 44 -1.41 7.26 -2.75
N LEU A 45 -2.22 8.27 -2.45
CA LEU A 45 -3.37 8.66 -3.24
C LEU A 45 -3.10 9.89 -4.08
N ASN A 46 -3.57 9.84 -5.31
CA ASN A 46 -3.46 10.92 -6.28
C ASN A 46 -4.84 11.28 -6.82
N GLY A 47 -5.22 12.54 -6.69
CA GLY A 47 -6.49 13.08 -7.10
C GLY A 47 -6.59 13.40 -8.60
N PRO A 48 -7.61 14.18 -8.98
CA PRO A 48 -7.94 14.42 -10.38
C PRO A 48 -6.82 15.13 -11.15
N ASN A 49 -6.73 14.79 -12.43
CA ASN A 49 -5.78 15.32 -13.41
C ASN A 49 -4.31 14.95 -13.17
N LEU A 50 -3.93 14.26 -12.08
CA LEU A 50 -2.55 13.84 -11.87
C LEU A 50 -2.11 12.76 -12.86
N ASN A 51 -3.04 12.01 -13.44
CA ASN A 51 -2.80 11.11 -14.55
C ASN A 51 -2.31 11.82 -15.83
N MET A 52 -2.47 13.15 -15.92
CA MET A 52 -2.05 13.97 -17.07
C MET A 52 -0.68 14.66 -16.85
N LEU A 53 0.05 14.30 -15.78
CA LEU A 53 1.40 14.79 -15.56
C LEU A 53 2.34 14.39 -16.69
N GLY A 54 3.25 15.30 -17.05
CA GLY A 54 4.17 15.14 -18.19
C GLY A 54 3.57 15.55 -19.53
N VAL A 55 2.23 15.70 -19.64
CA VAL A 55 1.53 16.16 -20.85
C VAL A 55 0.95 17.55 -20.66
N ARG A 56 0.44 17.86 -19.45
CA ARG A 56 -0.25 19.10 -19.11
C ARG A 56 0.66 20.01 -18.26
N GLU A 57 0.66 21.33 -18.55
CA GLU A 57 1.27 22.39 -17.74
C GLU A 57 2.72 22.07 -17.31
N THR A 58 3.55 21.62 -18.25
CA THR A 58 4.94 21.22 -17.99
C THR A 58 5.80 22.34 -17.38
N ALA A 59 5.44 23.61 -17.61
CA ALA A 59 6.09 24.77 -16.98
C ALA A 59 5.86 24.83 -15.44
N ILE A 60 4.77 24.24 -14.95
CA ILE A 60 4.41 24.25 -13.52
C ILE A 60 4.80 22.92 -12.84
N TYR A 61 4.55 21.80 -13.51
CA TYR A 61 4.68 20.46 -12.93
C TYR A 61 5.89 19.66 -13.44
N GLY A 62 6.61 20.19 -14.43
CA GLY A 62 7.74 19.50 -15.06
C GLY A 62 7.29 18.45 -16.09
N THR A 63 8.26 17.69 -16.62
CA THR A 63 8.05 16.65 -17.64
C THR A 63 7.86 15.24 -17.06
N GLN A 64 7.99 15.07 -15.74
CA GLN A 64 7.82 13.78 -15.08
C GLN A 64 6.36 13.33 -15.13
N THR A 65 6.16 12.09 -15.53
CA THR A 65 4.84 11.45 -15.54
C THR A 65 4.45 10.92 -14.15
N LEU A 66 3.16 10.64 -13.96
CA LEU A 66 2.70 9.99 -12.71
C LEU A 66 3.36 8.61 -12.51
N ALA A 67 3.61 7.87 -13.60
CA ALA A 67 4.32 6.59 -13.53
C ALA A 67 5.80 6.73 -13.09
N ASP A 68 6.45 7.85 -13.44
CA ASP A 68 7.80 8.15 -12.93
C ASP A 68 7.77 8.39 -11.42
N ILE A 69 6.76 9.13 -10.94
CA ILE A 69 6.57 9.40 -9.52
C ILE A 69 6.28 8.11 -8.76
N GLU A 70 5.41 7.25 -9.28
CA GLU A 70 5.15 5.94 -8.69
C GLU A 70 6.44 5.13 -8.50
N ARG A 71 7.29 5.05 -9.55
CA ARG A 71 8.58 4.35 -9.45
C ARG A 71 9.50 4.92 -8.38
N LEU A 72 9.51 6.24 -8.21
CA LEU A 72 10.27 6.90 -7.15
C LEU A 72 9.73 6.53 -5.77
N CYS A 73 8.41 6.58 -5.58
CA CYS A 73 7.74 6.24 -4.33
C CYS A 73 7.98 4.78 -3.93
N VAL A 74 7.78 3.84 -4.86
CA VAL A 74 7.97 2.40 -4.61
C VAL A 74 9.41 2.10 -4.21
N ARG A 75 10.39 2.69 -4.91
CA ARG A 75 11.81 2.55 -4.59
C ARG A 75 12.10 3.08 -3.19
N LYS A 76 11.71 4.33 -2.92
CA LYS A 76 11.96 4.97 -1.62
C LYS A 76 11.25 4.21 -0.48
N ALA A 77 10.02 3.78 -0.66
CA ALA A 77 9.31 2.98 0.34
C ALA A 77 10.10 1.72 0.72
N LYS A 78 10.61 0.99 -0.29
CA LYS A 78 11.45 -0.19 -0.06
C LYS A 78 12.72 0.17 0.72
N ASP A 79 13.39 1.29 0.38
CA ASP A 79 14.64 1.72 1.03
C ASP A 79 14.42 2.05 2.51
N VAL A 80 13.22 2.53 2.90
CA VAL A 80 12.85 2.86 4.29
C VAL A 80 12.01 1.77 4.98
N GLY A 81 11.92 0.58 4.40
CA GLY A 81 11.24 -0.58 4.99
C GLY A 81 9.72 -0.59 4.90
N LEU A 82 9.13 0.24 4.03
CA LEU A 82 7.69 0.31 3.78
C LEU A 82 7.30 -0.43 2.49
N ALA A 83 6.03 -0.85 2.42
CA ALA A 83 5.37 -1.24 1.18
C ALA A 83 4.47 -0.10 0.69
N ALA A 84 4.60 0.33 -0.57
CA ALA A 84 3.76 1.37 -1.15
C ALA A 84 2.58 0.77 -1.93
N ASP A 85 1.39 1.36 -1.73
CA ASP A 85 0.19 1.14 -2.54
C ASP A 85 -0.15 2.47 -3.22
N PHE A 86 0.18 2.59 -4.51
CA PHE A 86 0.06 3.84 -5.26
C PHE A 86 -1.18 3.79 -6.14
N ARG A 87 -2.09 4.78 -5.97
CA ARG A 87 -3.36 4.82 -6.70
C ARG A 87 -3.65 6.24 -7.19
N GLN A 88 -4.42 6.34 -8.27
CA GLN A 88 -4.91 7.60 -8.80
C GLN A 88 -6.36 7.47 -9.26
N SER A 89 -7.17 8.48 -8.99
CA SER A 89 -8.52 8.59 -9.54
C SER A 89 -8.92 10.04 -9.79
N ASN A 90 -9.75 10.22 -10.83
CA ASN A 90 -10.46 11.47 -11.07
C ASN A 90 -11.82 11.51 -10.35
N MET A 91 -12.24 10.40 -9.71
CA MET A 91 -13.52 10.27 -9.02
C MET A 91 -13.35 10.46 -7.52
N GLU A 92 -14.02 11.47 -6.95
CA GLU A 92 -13.98 11.76 -5.52
C GLU A 92 -14.42 10.55 -4.66
N GLY A 93 -15.54 9.92 -5.04
CA GLY A 93 -16.09 8.77 -4.31
C GLY A 93 -15.15 7.56 -4.27
N GLU A 94 -14.35 7.37 -5.31
CA GLU A 94 -13.35 6.30 -5.34
C GLU A 94 -12.20 6.60 -4.37
N LEU A 95 -11.72 7.86 -4.34
CA LEU A 95 -10.72 8.30 -3.37
C LEU A 95 -11.22 8.13 -1.93
N VAL A 96 -12.47 8.52 -1.65
CA VAL A 96 -13.11 8.32 -0.33
C VAL A 96 -13.15 6.83 0.03
N THR A 97 -13.54 5.96 -0.89
CA THR A 97 -13.58 4.51 -0.67
C THR A 97 -12.19 3.96 -0.33
N TRP A 98 -11.16 4.37 -1.05
CA TRP A 98 -9.78 3.93 -0.78
C TRP A 98 -9.25 4.43 0.56
N VAL A 99 -9.61 5.65 0.96
CA VAL A 99 -9.28 6.16 2.31
C VAL A 99 -9.97 5.32 3.39
N GLN A 100 -11.23 4.95 3.22
CA GLN A 100 -11.95 4.08 4.14
C GLN A 100 -11.29 2.70 4.26
N GLU A 101 -10.87 2.12 3.13
CA GLU A 101 -10.13 0.85 3.09
C GLU A 101 -8.78 0.94 3.84
N ALA A 102 -8.10 2.09 3.77
CA ALA A 102 -6.81 2.30 4.42
C ALA A 102 -6.87 2.12 5.93
N ARG A 103 -8.03 2.33 6.56
CA ARG A 103 -8.21 2.10 8.00
C ARG A 103 -7.69 0.74 8.46
N THR A 104 -7.89 -0.30 7.65
CA THR A 104 -7.48 -1.68 7.97
C THR A 104 -6.36 -2.23 7.10
N LYS A 105 -6.11 -1.59 5.94
CA LYS A 105 -5.18 -2.11 4.94
C LYS A 105 -3.85 -1.34 4.87
N SER A 106 -3.73 -0.21 5.59
CA SER A 106 -2.54 0.64 5.55
C SER A 106 -2.19 1.20 6.92
N ASP A 107 -0.93 1.55 7.13
CA ASP A 107 -0.40 2.10 8.37
C ASP A 107 -0.27 3.62 8.33
N GLY A 108 -0.29 4.20 7.13
CA GLY A 108 -0.28 5.63 6.88
C GLY A 108 -0.82 5.99 5.50
N ILE A 109 -1.13 7.26 5.28
CA ILE A 109 -1.68 7.79 4.04
C ILE A 109 -0.87 9.00 3.60
N ILE A 110 -0.42 9.00 2.35
CA ILE A 110 0.09 10.19 1.66
C ILE A 110 -0.96 10.55 0.60
N ILE A 111 -1.43 11.78 0.59
CA ILE A 111 -2.46 12.19 -0.36
C ILE A 111 -2.07 13.48 -1.09
N ASN A 112 -2.00 13.41 -2.42
CA ASN A 112 -2.07 14.58 -3.28
C ASN A 112 -3.51 14.71 -3.78
N PRO A 113 -4.35 15.51 -3.12
CA PRO A 113 -5.78 15.53 -3.42
C PRO A 113 -6.11 16.25 -4.73
N GLY A 114 -5.13 16.95 -5.33
CA GLY A 114 -5.39 17.83 -6.46
C GLY A 114 -6.43 18.90 -6.11
N ALA A 115 -7.39 19.14 -7.01
CA ALA A 115 -8.46 20.12 -6.78
C ALA A 115 -9.37 19.75 -5.60
N TYR A 116 -9.55 18.48 -5.31
CA TYR A 116 -10.40 18.04 -4.19
C TYR A 116 -9.87 18.45 -2.82
N GLY A 117 -8.58 18.80 -2.69
CA GLY A 117 -8.06 19.39 -1.46
C GLY A 117 -8.80 20.66 -1.06
N HIS A 118 -9.23 21.45 -2.04
CA HIS A 118 -9.88 22.75 -1.85
C HIS A 118 -11.40 22.68 -1.73
N THR A 119 -12.04 21.53 -2.02
CA THR A 119 -13.50 21.41 -2.16
C THR A 119 -14.11 20.26 -1.37
N SER A 120 -13.33 19.21 -1.04
CA SER A 120 -13.88 17.96 -0.52
C SER A 120 -13.90 17.89 1.00
N ILE A 121 -15.06 18.14 1.59
CA ILE A 121 -15.34 17.82 2.99
C ILE A 121 -15.44 16.29 3.15
N ALA A 122 -15.91 15.57 2.13
CA ALA A 122 -16.02 14.11 2.18
C ALA A 122 -14.66 13.43 2.36
N LEU A 123 -13.62 13.92 1.68
CA LEU A 123 -12.25 13.43 1.89
C LEU A 123 -11.72 13.76 3.28
N LEU A 124 -11.99 14.98 3.79
CA LEU A 124 -11.62 15.38 5.15
C LEU A 124 -12.19 14.40 6.18
N ASP A 125 -13.50 14.14 6.11
CA ASP A 125 -14.19 13.27 7.06
C ASP A 125 -13.69 11.82 6.97
N ALA A 126 -13.49 11.31 5.76
CA ALA A 126 -12.93 9.99 5.53
C ALA A 126 -11.50 9.86 6.14
N LEU A 127 -10.64 10.84 5.93
CA LEU A 127 -9.27 10.84 6.48
C LEU A 127 -9.28 10.84 8.02
N ARG A 128 -10.10 11.69 8.65
CA ARG A 128 -10.24 11.74 10.11
C ARG A 128 -10.68 10.40 10.70
N MET A 129 -11.59 9.71 10.02
CA MET A 129 -12.11 8.41 10.47
C MET A 129 -11.04 7.31 10.50
N THR A 130 -9.95 7.43 9.73
CA THR A 130 -8.92 6.38 9.67
C THR A 130 -8.11 6.27 10.95
N GLY A 131 -7.88 7.36 11.68
CA GLY A 131 -6.97 7.44 12.83
C GLY A 131 -5.51 7.14 12.48
N LYS A 132 -5.15 7.22 11.18
CA LYS A 132 -3.80 7.00 10.67
C LYS A 132 -3.05 8.32 10.52
N PRO A 133 -1.70 8.31 10.55
CA PRO A 133 -0.93 9.47 10.12
C PRO A 133 -1.21 9.79 8.65
N VAL A 134 -1.41 11.07 8.35
CA VAL A 134 -1.70 11.57 7.01
C VAL A 134 -0.68 12.65 6.64
N ILE A 135 -0.08 12.54 5.46
CA ILE A 135 0.71 13.62 4.86
C ILE A 135 -0.03 14.13 3.64
N GLU A 136 -0.41 15.40 3.66
CA GLU A 136 -0.91 16.09 2.47
C GLU A 136 0.26 16.55 1.61
N LEU A 137 0.12 16.37 0.29
CA LEU A 137 1.17 16.69 -0.66
C LEU A 137 0.62 17.46 -1.86
N HIS A 138 1.36 18.48 -2.30
CA HIS A 138 1.13 19.20 -3.54
C HIS A 138 2.45 19.39 -4.29
N LEU A 139 2.45 19.09 -5.60
CA LEU A 139 3.62 19.30 -6.46
C LEU A 139 4.03 20.76 -6.53
N SER A 140 3.05 21.66 -6.72
CA SER A 140 3.27 23.11 -6.73
C SER A 140 3.11 23.71 -5.34
N ASN A 141 3.71 24.87 -5.12
CA ASN A 141 3.42 25.67 -3.94
C ASN A 141 2.04 26.34 -4.08
N ILE A 142 1.05 25.81 -3.37
CA ILE A 142 -0.34 26.28 -3.41
C ILE A 142 -0.50 27.74 -2.97
N HIS A 143 0.38 28.22 -2.09
CA HIS A 143 0.35 29.61 -1.59
C HIS A 143 0.91 30.63 -2.61
N ARG A 144 1.49 30.17 -3.72
CA ARG A 144 1.88 31.01 -4.86
C ARG A 144 0.92 30.91 -6.04
N ARG A 145 -0.21 30.29 -5.83
CA ARG A 145 -1.27 30.08 -6.81
C ARG A 145 -2.43 31.05 -6.53
N GLU A 146 -3.57 30.79 -7.14
CA GLU A 146 -4.80 31.53 -6.98
C GLU A 146 -5.29 31.44 -5.52
N GLU A 147 -5.87 32.52 -4.98
CA GLU A 147 -6.26 32.62 -3.58
C GLU A 147 -7.15 31.49 -3.09
N PHE A 148 -8.08 31.00 -3.94
CA PHE A 148 -8.94 29.87 -3.59
C PHE A 148 -8.16 28.54 -3.34
N ARG A 149 -6.88 28.47 -3.71
CA ARG A 149 -6.02 27.30 -3.44
C ARG A 149 -5.23 27.41 -2.13
N HIS A 150 -5.23 28.56 -1.49
CA HIS A 150 -4.47 28.74 -0.25
C HIS A 150 -5.09 28.01 0.94
N HIS A 151 -6.37 27.61 0.83
CA HIS A 151 -7.06 26.81 1.83
C HIS A 151 -7.29 25.40 1.32
N THR A 152 -7.01 24.38 2.16
CA THR A 152 -7.38 23.00 1.89
C THR A 152 -8.14 22.40 3.08
N TYR A 153 -9.21 21.64 2.79
CA TYR A 153 -9.92 20.88 3.81
C TYR A 153 -9.09 19.69 4.30
N VAL A 154 -8.34 19.06 3.41
CA VAL A 154 -7.49 17.89 3.72
C VAL A 154 -6.43 18.23 4.76
N SER A 155 -5.90 19.45 4.74
CA SER A 155 -4.90 19.92 5.73
C SER A 155 -5.38 19.78 7.18
N GLN A 156 -6.68 19.87 7.42
CA GLN A 156 -7.26 19.73 8.77
C GLN A 156 -7.20 18.29 9.32
N ALA A 157 -6.99 17.30 8.46
CA ALA A 157 -6.77 15.91 8.84
C ALA A 157 -5.30 15.50 8.75
N ALA A 158 -4.45 16.32 8.11
CA ALA A 158 -3.06 15.99 7.88
C ALA A 158 -2.21 16.16 9.14
N THR A 159 -1.30 15.21 9.37
CA THR A 159 -0.23 15.30 10.37
C THR A 159 0.84 16.30 9.92
N GLY A 160 1.06 16.42 8.62
CA GLY A 160 2.00 17.35 8.00
C GLY A 160 1.67 17.61 6.55
N ILE A 161 2.22 18.70 6.01
CA ILE A 161 1.97 19.17 4.63
C ILE A 161 3.31 19.37 3.93
N ILE A 162 3.42 18.90 2.70
CA ILE A 162 4.56 19.15 1.80
C ILE A 162 4.02 19.77 0.53
N CYS A 163 4.50 20.96 0.16
CA CYS A 163 4.09 21.61 -1.07
C CYS A 163 5.24 22.32 -1.78
N GLY A 164 5.20 22.41 -3.12
CA GLY A 164 6.12 23.23 -3.92
C GLY A 164 7.43 22.55 -4.31
N LEU A 165 7.64 21.27 -3.98
CA LEU A 165 8.89 20.56 -4.21
C LEU A 165 8.82 19.58 -5.41
N GLY A 166 7.81 19.71 -6.26
CA GLY A 166 7.62 18.84 -7.41
C GLY A 166 7.54 17.36 -7.01
N ALA A 167 8.01 16.49 -7.89
CA ALA A 167 8.04 15.04 -7.64
C ALA A 167 8.93 14.65 -6.45
N HIS A 168 9.95 15.45 -6.11
CA HIS A 168 10.80 15.19 -4.96
C HIS A 168 9.99 15.24 -3.65
N GLY A 169 8.93 16.04 -3.59
CA GLY A 169 8.03 16.09 -2.46
C GLY A 169 7.44 14.73 -2.08
N TYR A 170 7.18 13.85 -3.06
CA TYR A 170 6.72 12.48 -2.79
C TYR A 170 7.78 11.63 -2.07
N VAL A 171 9.04 11.77 -2.47
CA VAL A 171 10.17 11.06 -1.84
C VAL A 171 10.27 11.47 -0.36
N LEU A 172 10.22 12.77 -0.09
CA LEU A 172 10.24 13.32 1.27
C LEU A 172 9.01 12.89 2.08
N ALA A 173 7.83 12.83 1.45
CA ALA A 173 6.62 12.35 2.12
C ALA A 173 6.73 10.88 2.54
N VAL A 174 7.33 10.02 1.71
CA VAL A 174 7.57 8.61 2.05
C VAL A 174 8.56 8.48 3.21
N GLU A 175 9.64 9.27 3.23
CA GLU A 175 10.60 9.31 4.35
C GLU A 175 9.93 9.76 5.64
N ALA A 176 9.20 10.87 5.60
CA ALA A 176 8.50 11.39 6.76
C ALA A 176 7.43 10.41 7.27
N MET A 177 6.74 9.70 6.36
CA MET A 177 5.75 8.70 6.74
C MET A 177 6.39 7.50 7.46
N ALA A 178 7.57 7.06 7.05
CA ALA A 178 8.30 6.00 7.75
C ALA A 178 8.61 6.39 9.20
N GLU A 179 9.03 7.62 9.44
CA GLU A 179 9.27 8.14 10.79
C GLU A 179 7.99 8.20 11.63
N LEU A 180 6.85 8.62 11.02
CA LEU A 180 5.56 8.72 11.72
C LEU A 180 5.04 7.34 12.14
N ILE A 181 5.19 6.32 11.28
CA ILE A 181 4.78 4.96 11.57
C ILE A 181 5.65 4.37 12.68
N ASN A 182 6.98 4.49 12.59
CA ASN A 182 7.90 3.93 13.58
C ASN A 182 7.73 4.56 14.97
N LYS A 183 7.45 5.87 15.06
CA LYS A 183 7.17 6.54 16.35
C LYS A 183 5.92 6.01 17.03
N LYS A 184 4.91 5.60 16.27
CA LYS A 184 3.66 5.05 16.81
C LYS A 184 3.87 3.66 17.44
N ASP A 185 4.79 2.87 16.90
CA ASP A 185 5.10 1.53 17.42
C ASP A 185 5.99 1.58 18.68
N SER A 186 6.53 2.77 19.01
CA SER A 186 7.42 2.98 20.15
C SER A 186 6.72 3.64 21.36
N ALA A 187 5.46 4.01 21.23
CA ALA A 187 4.65 4.67 22.27
C ALA A 187 3.56 3.75 22.82
#